data_9260f6bf61048ed0276baafbbba3a656
#
_entry.id   9260f6bf61048ed0276baafbbba3a656
#
_cell.length_a   1.000
_cell.length_b   1.000
_cell.length_c   1.000
_cell.angle_alpha   90.00
_cell.angle_beta   90.00
_cell.angle_gamma   90.00
#
_symmetry.space_group_name_H-M   'P 1'
#
loop_
_entity.id
_entity.type
_entity.pdbx_description
1 polymer ?
#
loop_
_entity_poly.entity_id
_entity_poly.type
_entity_poly.pdbx_seq_one_letter_code
_entity_poly.pdbx_strand_id
1 'polypeptide(L)'
;MAEKENDTKRNTFPYQILFDKYKVSSQIGKGSFGTVFSGVNTTTQETVAIKTEVKGAKNQNCLLESEAYRLSSLKGFKGIPKVYQYGKVKGYNVLVMELLGKSLNELFNQMNRKFSLQTVCILANDMIRLIEYVHEHSILHRDIKPDNFMMGRGDKEDILY
;
A
#
# COMPACT_ATOMS: atom_id res chain seq x y z
N MET A 1 37.53 22.65 18.28
CA MET A 1 37.00 21.38 17.74
C MET A 1 35.50 21.56 17.63
N ALA A 2 35.00 21.76 16.44
CA ALA A 2 33.55 21.95 16.20
C ALA A 2 32.96 20.60 15.84
N GLU A 3 32.07 20.10 16.68
CA GLU A 3 31.29 18.90 16.39
C GLU A 3 30.37 19.20 15.22
N LYS A 4 30.51 18.40 14.15
CA LYS A 4 29.61 18.39 13.02
C LYS A 4 28.33 17.69 13.46
N GLU A 5 27.29 18.47 13.77
CA GLU A 5 25.92 17.97 13.84
C GLU A 5 25.54 17.40 12.46
N ASN A 6 25.45 16.09 12.40
CA ASN A 6 24.92 15.34 11.26
C ASN A 6 23.39 15.50 11.24
N ASP A 7 22.93 16.56 10.58
CA ASP A 7 21.52 16.84 10.34
C ASP A 7 20.97 15.86 9.29
N THR A 8 20.69 14.64 9.73
CA THR A 8 19.85 13.71 8.98
C THR A 8 18.43 14.26 8.96
N LYS A 9 18.11 15.12 8.01
CA LYS A 9 16.75 15.51 7.67
C LYS A 9 15.93 14.25 7.42
N ARG A 10 15.35 13.70 8.49
CA ARG A 10 14.27 12.72 8.39
C ARG A 10 13.16 13.41 7.62
N ASN A 11 12.90 12.97 6.43
CA ASN A 11 11.80 13.43 5.58
C ASN A 11 10.50 12.91 6.23
N THR A 12 10.14 13.50 7.37
CA THR A 12 8.96 13.13 8.14
C THR A 12 7.76 13.84 7.53
N PHE A 13 6.78 13.05 7.13
CA PHE A 13 5.48 13.56 6.73
C PHE A 13 4.94 14.46 7.86
N PRO A 14 4.57 15.72 7.58
CA PRO A 14 4.39 16.73 8.64
C PRO A 14 3.07 16.62 9.41
N TYR A 15 2.20 15.68 9.06
CA TYR A 15 0.87 15.60 9.64
C TYR A 15 0.73 14.40 10.56
N GLN A 16 0.26 14.65 11.78
CA GLN A 16 -0.01 13.61 12.76
C GLN A 16 -1.42 13.02 12.62
N ILE A 17 -2.39 13.84 12.19
CA ILE A 17 -3.79 13.42 11.99
C ILE A 17 -4.24 13.86 10.60
N LEU A 18 -4.90 12.96 9.90
CA LEU A 18 -5.45 13.15 8.56
C LEU A 18 -6.95 12.95 8.60
N PHE A 19 -7.66 13.85 7.89
CA PHE A 19 -9.12 13.81 7.77
C PHE A 19 -9.83 13.72 9.13
N ASP A 20 -9.25 14.32 10.17
CA ASP A 20 -9.73 14.33 11.57
C ASP A 20 -9.98 12.93 12.17
N LYS A 21 -9.47 11.88 11.52
CA LYS A 21 -9.82 10.49 11.81
C LYS A 21 -8.63 9.53 11.82
N TYR A 22 -7.58 9.77 11.06
CA TYR A 22 -6.48 8.84 10.93
C TYR A 22 -5.21 9.39 11.55
N LYS A 23 -4.78 8.81 12.66
CA LYS A 23 -3.50 9.13 13.30
C LYS A 23 -2.37 8.43 12.54
N VAL A 24 -1.43 9.21 12.02
CA VAL A 24 -0.23 8.69 11.34
C VAL A 24 0.75 8.14 12.39
N SER A 25 1.32 6.97 12.13
CA SER A 25 2.29 6.31 13.01
C SER A 25 3.68 6.30 12.37
N SER A 26 4.17 5.14 11.95
CA SER A 26 5.53 4.97 11.41
C SER A 26 5.54 4.85 9.89
N GLN A 27 6.62 5.28 9.28
CA GLN A 27 6.87 4.97 7.86
C GLN A 27 7.15 3.48 7.71
N ILE A 28 6.42 2.83 6.81
CA ILE A 28 6.53 1.39 6.51
C ILE A 28 7.03 1.12 5.09
N GLY A 29 7.02 2.12 4.21
CA GLY A 29 7.55 1.99 2.86
C GLY A 29 7.87 3.34 2.23
N LYS A 30 8.79 3.32 1.27
CA LYS A 30 9.12 4.47 0.42
C LYS A 30 9.49 3.97 -0.96
N GLY A 31 8.82 4.49 -1.98
CA GLY A 31 9.05 4.14 -3.38
C GLY A 31 9.10 5.38 -4.27
N SER A 32 9.23 5.15 -5.58
CA SER A 32 9.21 6.20 -6.61
C SER A 32 7.88 6.96 -6.66
N PHE A 33 6.81 6.35 -6.22
CA PHE A 33 5.45 6.91 -6.27
C PHE A 33 4.98 7.54 -4.94
N GLY A 34 5.87 7.63 -3.95
CA GLY A 34 5.54 8.26 -2.68
C GLY A 34 5.98 7.47 -1.45
N THR A 35 5.45 7.85 -0.30
CA THR A 35 5.76 7.22 0.99
C THR A 35 4.51 6.58 1.57
N VAL A 36 4.68 5.42 2.20
CA VAL A 36 3.62 4.69 2.89
C VAL A 36 3.89 4.69 4.39
N PHE A 37 2.87 5.06 5.15
CA PHE A 37 2.89 5.03 6.61
C PHE A 37 1.86 4.03 7.11
N SER A 38 2.11 3.47 8.28
CA SER A 38 1.05 2.87 9.09
C SER A 38 0.30 3.97 9.83
N GLY A 39 -0.95 3.71 10.15
CA GLY A 39 -1.76 4.61 10.95
C GLY A 39 -2.89 3.87 11.67
N VAL A 40 -3.67 4.60 12.44
CA VAL A 40 -4.81 4.07 13.18
C VAL A 40 -6.01 4.98 12.96
N ASN A 41 -7.14 4.38 12.65
CA ASN A 41 -8.42 5.06 12.69
C ASN A 41 -8.79 5.32 14.15
N THR A 42 -8.87 6.58 14.55
CA THR A 42 -9.08 6.98 15.95
C THR A 42 -10.46 6.59 16.49
N THR A 43 -11.43 6.36 15.60
CA THR A 43 -12.79 5.97 15.97
C THR A 43 -12.93 4.44 16.12
N THR A 44 -12.44 3.68 15.13
CA THR A 44 -12.61 2.21 15.11
C THR A 44 -11.42 1.45 15.69
N GLN A 45 -10.30 2.13 15.97
CA GLN A 45 -9.01 1.55 16.37
C GLN A 45 -8.40 0.60 15.32
N GLU A 46 -8.94 0.57 14.11
CA GLU A 46 -8.44 -0.24 13.00
C GLU A 46 -7.11 0.32 12.49
N THR A 47 -6.13 -0.55 12.29
CA THR A 47 -4.86 -0.16 11.66
C THR A 47 -5.02 0.00 10.16
N VAL A 48 -4.40 1.04 9.59
CA VAL A 48 -4.53 1.39 8.17
C VAL A 48 -3.17 1.66 7.54
N ALA A 49 -3.09 1.51 6.23
CA ALA A 49 -2.00 2.03 5.41
C ALA A 49 -2.37 3.43 4.89
N ILE A 50 -1.42 4.35 4.98
CA ILE A 50 -1.57 5.73 4.52
C ILE A 50 -0.49 5.99 3.47
N LYS A 51 -0.89 5.99 2.20
CA LYS A 51 -0.01 6.29 1.08
C LYS A 51 -0.08 7.77 0.76
N THR A 52 1.08 8.41 0.62
CA THR A 52 1.17 9.85 0.37
C THR A 52 2.02 10.12 -0.86
N GLU A 53 1.57 11.04 -1.69
CA GLU A 53 2.26 11.54 -2.88
C GLU A 53 2.35 13.07 -2.77
N VAL A 54 3.56 13.63 -2.93
CA VAL A 54 3.73 15.08 -2.96
C VAL A 54 3.08 15.62 -4.24
N LYS A 55 2.26 16.64 -4.13
CA LYS A 55 1.74 17.35 -5.30
C LYS A 55 2.92 17.95 -6.06
N GLY A 56 3.25 17.35 -7.17
CA GLY A 56 4.40 17.76 -7.98
C GLY A 56 4.19 19.09 -8.68
N ALA A 57 5.29 19.79 -8.90
CA ALA A 57 5.40 20.81 -9.91
C ALA A 57 5.01 20.21 -11.28
N LYS A 58 4.24 20.99 -12.06
CA LYS A 58 3.92 20.85 -13.49
C LYS A 58 4.07 19.45 -14.09
N ASN A 59 2.94 18.81 -14.42
CA ASN A 59 2.80 17.61 -15.26
C ASN A 59 2.94 16.22 -14.62
N GLN A 60 2.89 16.03 -13.33
CA GLN A 60 2.68 14.69 -12.79
C GLN A 60 1.18 14.38 -12.72
N ASN A 61 0.75 13.41 -13.54
CA ASN A 61 -0.55 12.77 -13.35
C ASN A 61 -0.66 12.31 -11.90
N CYS A 62 -1.79 12.62 -11.24
CA CYS A 62 -2.06 12.16 -9.87
C CYS A 62 -2.18 10.62 -9.88
N LEU A 63 -1.05 9.92 -9.77
CA LEU A 63 -1.02 8.47 -9.81
C LEU A 63 -1.83 7.88 -8.66
N LEU A 64 -1.76 8.51 -7.49
CA LEU A 64 -2.49 8.08 -6.30
C LEU A 64 -4.00 8.28 -6.43
N GLU A 65 -4.46 9.30 -7.13
CA GLU A 65 -5.88 9.51 -7.43
C GLU A 65 -6.42 8.41 -8.35
N SER A 66 -5.66 8.08 -9.39
CA SER A 66 -6.01 6.99 -10.31
C SER A 66 -5.99 5.62 -9.60
N GLU A 67 -5.05 5.40 -8.68
CA GLU A 67 -4.99 4.18 -7.86
C GLU A 67 -6.22 4.07 -6.97
N ALA A 68 -6.56 5.14 -6.24
CA ALA A 68 -7.74 5.19 -5.38
C ALA A 68 -9.03 4.90 -6.15
N TYR A 69 -9.18 5.49 -7.34
CA TYR A 69 -10.34 5.26 -8.21
C TYR A 69 -10.42 3.79 -8.65
N ARG A 70 -9.33 3.22 -9.16
CA ARG A 70 -9.29 1.82 -9.60
C ARG A 70 -9.61 0.86 -8.46
N LEU A 71 -8.97 1.01 -7.31
CA LEU A 71 -9.25 0.16 -6.14
C LEU A 71 -10.70 0.29 -5.68
N SER A 72 -11.27 1.49 -5.72
CA SER A 72 -12.68 1.70 -5.34
C SER A 72 -13.66 1.06 -6.33
N SER A 73 -13.30 0.98 -7.61
CA SER A 73 -14.14 0.31 -8.63
C SER A 73 -14.09 -1.23 -8.52
N LEU A 74 -13.01 -1.77 -7.95
CA LEU A 74 -12.79 -3.21 -7.74
C LEU A 74 -13.30 -3.71 -6.37
N LYS A 75 -13.89 -2.84 -5.56
CA LYS A 75 -14.31 -3.16 -4.20
C LYS A 75 -15.22 -4.38 -4.10
N GLY A 76 -15.05 -5.15 -3.02
CA GLY A 76 -15.93 -6.28 -2.68
C GLY A 76 -15.41 -7.64 -3.13
N PHE A 77 -14.37 -7.71 -3.93
CA PHE A 77 -13.73 -8.98 -4.27
C PHE A 77 -12.66 -9.33 -3.22
N LYS A 78 -12.59 -10.62 -2.85
CA LYS A 78 -11.58 -11.14 -1.91
C LYS A 78 -10.17 -10.97 -2.52
N GLY A 79 -9.29 -10.25 -1.83
CA GLY A 79 -7.93 -9.95 -2.30
C GLY A 79 -7.78 -8.57 -2.96
N ILE A 80 -8.83 -7.74 -2.96
CA ILE A 80 -8.71 -6.32 -3.33
C ILE A 80 -8.70 -5.48 -2.05
N PRO A 81 -7.66 -4.67 -1.81
CA PRO A 81 -7.55 -3.86 -0.61
C PRO A 81 -8.71 -2.86 -0.47
N LYS A 82 -9.28 -2.77 0.72
CA LYS A 82 -10.34 -1.81 0.99
C LYS A 82 -9.76 -0.39 1.01
N VAL A 83 -10.37 0.50 0.24
CA VAL A 83 -10.11 1.96 0.31
C VAL A 83 -11.05 2.55 1.35
N TYR A 84 -10.47 3.27 2.32
CA TYR A 84 -11.23 3.97 3.35
C TYR A 84 -11.47 5.43 2.98
N GLN A 85 -10.44 6.10 2.47
CA GLN A 85 -10.53 7.51 2.11
C GLN A 85 -9.41 7.91 1.15
N TYR A 86 -9.75 8.82 0.22
CA TYR A 86 -8.80 9.54 -0.60
C TYR A 86 -9.06 11.04 -0.47
N GLY A 87 -8.02 11.86 -0.50
CA GLY A 87 -8.17 13.32 -0.48
C GLY A 87 -6.85 14.06 -0.58
N LYS A 88 -6.96 15.37 -0.60
CA LYS A 88 -5.83 16.30 -0.76
C LYS A 88 -5.59 17.06 0.56
N VAL A 89 -4.39 16.95 1.11
CA VAL A 89 -4.00 17.61 2.36
C VAL A 89 -2.75 18.45 2.10
N LYS A 90 -2.87 19.78 2.19
CA LYS A 90 -1.77 20.80 2.14
C LYS A 90 -0.51 20.36 1.34
N GLY A 91 -0.62 20.17 0.04
CA GLY A 91 0.51 19.79 -0.82
C GLY A 91 0.76 18.29 -1.01
N TYR A 92 -0.11 17.44 -0.45
CA TYR A 92 -0.07 15.99 -0.64
C TYR A 92 -1.40 15.46 -1.17
N ASN A 93 -1.33 14.43 -2.00
CA ASN A 93 -2.41 13.49 -2.22
C ASN A 93 -2.25 12.38 -1.19
N VAL A 94 -3.34 11.96 -0.57
CA VAL A 94 -3.36 10.97 0.51
C VAL A 94 -4.41 9.91 0.22
N LEU A 95 -4.00 8.65 0.23
CA LEU A 95 -4.87 7.48 0.15
C LEU A 95 -4.77 6.69 1.46
N VAL A 96 -5.90 6.48 2.12
CA VAL A 96 -6.02 5.62 3.29
C VAL A 96 -6.70 4.32 2.87
N MET A 97 -6.05 3.21 3.13
CA MET A 97 -6.50 1.89 2.69
C MET A 97 -6.18 0.80 3.72
N GLU A 98 -6.66 -0.39 3.47
CA GLU A 98 -6.38 -1.57 4.29
C GLU A 98 -4.87 -1.79 4.42
N LEU A 99 -4.41 -2.02 5.66
CA LEU A 99 -3.02 -2.35 5.93
C LEU A 99 -2.80 -3.83 5.72
N LEU A 100 -2.02 -4.16 4.71
CA LEU A 100 -1.67 -5.54 4.36
C LEU A 100 -0.41 -6.01 5.11
N GLY A 101 -0.12 -7.28 4.98
CA GLY A 101 1.05 -7.95 5.54
C GLY A 101 2.28 -7.81 4.63
N LYS A 102 3.05 -8.90 4.55
CA LYS A 102 4.27 -8.96 3.73
C LYS A 102 3.94 -9.23 2.28
N SER A 103 4.76 -8.67 1.38
CA SER A 103 4.71 -9.02 -0.03
C SER A 103 5.24 -10.44 -0.27
N LEU A 104 4.84 -11.05 -1.39
CA LEU A 104 5.38 -12.35 -1.80
C LEU A 104 6.90 -12.31 -1.98
N ASN A 105 7.46 -11.17 -2.41
CA ASN A 105 8.91 -11.01 -2.53
C ASN A 105 9.61 -11.03 -1.16
N GLU A 106 9.03 -10.35 -0.14
CA GLU A 106 9.54 -10.38 1.22
C GLU A 106 9.47 -11.80 1.82
N LEU A 107 8.35 -12.48 1.63
CA LEU A 107 8.18 -13.87 2.09
C LEU A 107 9.14 -14.82 1.37
N PHE A 108 9.30 -14.69 0.07
CA PHE A 108 10.26 -15.48 -0.70
C PHE A 108 11.67 -15.35 -0.17
N ASN A 109 12.12 -14.12 0.11
CA ASN A 109 13.45 -13.88 0.67
C ASN A 109 13.59 -14.46 2.08
N GLN A 110 12.55 -14.39 2.94
CA GLN A 110 12.55 -14.99 4.28
C GLN A 110 12.59 -16.52 4.25
N MET A 111 12.04 -17.14 3.21
CA MET A 111 12.05 -18.59 2.99
C MET A 111 13.31 -19.06 2.22
N ASN A 112 14.42 -18.34 2.35
CA ASN A 112 15.68 -18.64 1.65
C ASN A 112 15.51 -18.76 0.13
N ARG A 113 14.65 -17.91 -0.46
CA ARG A 113 14.32 -17.85 -1.90
C ARG A 113 13.80 -19.17 -2.47
N LYS A 114 13.00 -19.89 -1.67
CA LYS A 114 12.42 -21.16 -2.07
C LYS A 114 11.03 -21.32 -1.48
N PHE A 115 10.05 -21.56 -2.35
CA PHE A 115 8.72 -22.04 -1.97
C PHE A 115 8.58 -23.52 -2.33
N SER A 116 7.72 -24.25 -1.61
CA SER A 116 7.33 -25.59 -2.02
C SER A 116 6.52 -25.53 -3.30
N LEU A 117 6.51 -26.62 -4.08
CA LEU A 117 5.67 -26.70 -5.28
C LEU A 117 4.20 -26.47 -4.97
N GLN A 118 3.72 -27.01 -3.85
CA GLN A 118 2.35 -26.79 -3.38
C GLN A 118 2.07 -25.30 -3.15
N THR A 119 2.97 -24.60 -2.46
CA THR A 119 2.84 -23.15 -2.22
C THR A 119 2.80 -22.39 -3.55
N VAL A 120 3.69 -22.72 -4.49
CA VAL A 120 3.72 -22.06 -5.81
C VAL A 120 2.41 -22.27 -6.56
N CYS A 121 1.85 -23.48 -6.55
CA CYS A 121 0.58 -23.77 -7.23
C CYS A 121 -0.60 -22.99 -6.63
N ILE A 122 -0.67 -22.90 -5.30
CA ILE A 122 -1.72 -22.13 -4.61
C ILE A 122 -1.60 -20.65 -4.96
N LEU A 123 -0.41 -20.06 -4.77
CA LEU A 123 -0.18 -18.65 -5.07
C LEU A 123 -0.44 -18.31 -6.55
N ALA A 124 0.01 -19.18 -7.48
CA ALA A 124 -0.23 -18.97 -8.91
C ALA A 124 -1.72 -18.93 -9.25
N ASN A 125 -2.52 -19.85 -8.68
CA ASN A 125 -3.97 -19.85 -8.87
C ASN A 125 -4.61 -18.56 -8.35
N ASP A 126 -4.23 -18.11 -7.15
CA ASP A 126 -4.79 -16.90 -6.56
C ASP A 126 -4.36 -15.64 -7.33
N MET A 127 -3.09 -15.56 -7.75
CA MET A 127 -2.59 -14.45 -8.58
C MET A 127 -3.35 -14.35 -9.90
N ILE A 128 -3.57 -15.48 -10.58
CA ILE A 128 -4.30 -15.51 -11.86
C ILE A 128 -5.74 -15.01 -11.66
N ARG A 129 -6.43 -15.50 -10.63
CA ARG A 129 -7.80 -15.07 -10.31
C ARG A 129 -7.90 -13.57 -10.00
N LEU A 130 -6.94 -13.02 -9.26
CA LEU A 130 -6.90 -11.59 -8.97
C LEU A 130 -6.71 -10.76 -10.23
N ILE A 131 -5.78 -11.17 -11.11
CA ILE A 131 -5.53 -10.46 -12.37
C ILE A 131 -6.70 -10.62 -13.34
N GLU A 132 -7.32 -11.79 -13.44
CA GLU A 132 -8.53 -12.02 -14.22
C GLU A 132 -9.63 -11.04 -13.78
N TYR A 133 -9.92 -10.97 -12.47
CA TYR A 133 -10.91 -10.05 -11.92
C TYR A 133 -10.62 -8.57 -12.27
N VAL A 134 -9.37 -8.14 -12.16
CA VAL A 134 -8.94 -6.79 -12.52
C VAL A 134 -9.18 -6.51 -14.01
N HIS A 135 -8.84 -7.48 -14.87
CA HIS A 135 -9.01 -7.36 -16.32
C HIS A 135 -10.50 -7.37 -16.75
N GLU A 136 -11.34 -8.17 -16.11
CA GLU A 136 -12.79 -8.17 -16.34
C GLU A 136 -13.44 -6.80 -16.04
N HIS A 137 -12.82 -6.01 -15.16
CA HIS A 137 -13.25 -4.64 -14.87
C HIS A 137 -12.57 -3.59 -15.79
N SER A 138 -12.01 -4.02 -16.93
CA SER A 138 -11.36 -3.16 -17.92
C SER A 138 -10.17 -2.37 -17.37
N ILE A 139 -9.49 -2.90 -16.36
CA ILE A 139 -8.29 -2.32 -15.75
C ILE A 139 -7.09 -3.19 -16.10
N LEU A 140 -6.02 -2.60 -16.67
CA LEU A 140 -4.75 -3.25 -16.86
C LEU A 140 -3.83 -2.94 -15.66
N HIS A 141 -3.28 -3.99 -15.03
CA HIS A 141 -2.42 -3.82 -13.85
C HIS A 141 -1.08 -3.16 -14.19
N ARG A 142 -0.41 -3.55 -15.26
CA ARG A 142 0.84 -2.98 -15.84
C ARG A 142 2.12 -3.11 -15.00
N ASP A 143 2.05 -3.71 -13.82
CA ASP A 143 3.22 -3.93 -12.94
C ASP A 143 3.06 -5.22 -12.13
N ILE A 144 2.83 -6.34 -12.83
CA ILE A 144 2.67 -7.67 -12.20
C ILE A 144 4.05 -8.16 -11.78
N LYS A 145 4.25 -8.25 -10.46
CA LYS A 145 5.48 -8.76 -9.83
C LYS A 145 5.22 -9.17 -8.38
N PRO A 146 6.03 -10.05 -7.77
CA PRO A 146 5.83 -10.52 -6.40
C PRO A 146 5.79 -9.43 -5.32
N ASP A 147 6.39 -8.26 -5.59
CA ASP A 147 6.36 -7.12 -4.68
C ASP A 147 4.96 -6.49 -4.54
N ASN A 148 4.13 -6.64 -5.57
CA ASN A 148 2.78 -6.06 -5.63
C ASN A 148 1.68 -7.01 -5.19
N PHE A 149 2.02 -8.25 -4.85
CA PHE A 149 1.12 -9.20 -4.21
C PHE A 149 1.48 -9.31 -2.74
N MET A 150 0.53 -9.07 -1.86
CA MET A 150 0.74 -9.05 -0.42
C MET A 150 -0.22 -10.01 0.28
N MET A 151 0.22 -10.62 1.35
CA MET A 151 -0.68 -11.37 2.22
C MET A 151 -1.50 -10.42 3.09
N GLY A 152 -2.67 -10.82 3.48
CA GLY A 152 -3.47 -10.09 4.46
C GLY A 152 -2.86 -10.13 5.87
N ARG A 153 -3.61 -9.66 6.86
CA ARG A 153 -3.18 -9.63 8.28
C ARG A 153 -4.28 -10.16 9.20
N GLY A 154 -3.87 -10.71 10.36
CA GLY A 154 -4.80 -11.24 11.36
C GLY A 154 -5.68 -12.33 10.75
N ASP A 155 -6.98 -12.19 10.86
CA ASP A 155 -7.96 -13.18 10.36
C ASP A 155 -7.94 -13.37 8.82
N LYS A 156 -7.13 -12.58 8.12
CA LYS A 156 -6.99 -12.61 6.66
C LYS A 156 -5.58 -12.98 6.20
N GLU A 157 -4.74 -13.50 7.07
CA GLU A 157 -3.33 -13.79 6.75
C GLU A 157 -3.13 -14.87 5.68
N ASP A 158 -4.17 -15.67 5.41
CA ASP A 158 -4.24 -16.67 4.33
C ASP A 158 -4.73 -16.11 2.99
N ILE A 159 -5.13 -14.85 2.93
CA ILE A 159 -5.67 -14.22 1.73
C ILE A 159 -4.56 -13.47 1.00
N LEU A 160 -4.42 -13.74 -0.29
CA LEU A 160 -3.58 -12.95 -1.20
C LEU A 160 -4.35 -11.73 -1.71
N TYR A 161 -3.65 -10.58 -1.70
CA TYR A 161 -4.10 -9.28 -2.22
C TYR A 161 -3.21 -8.81 -3.35
#